data_e548a150641c2c5c90d12c5b232f0750
#
_entry.id   e548a150641c2c5c90d12c5b232f0750
#
_cell.length_a   1.000
_cell.length_b   1.000
_cell.length_c   1.000
_cell.angle_alpha   90.00
_cell.angle_beta   90.00
_cell.angle_gamma   90.00
#
_symmetry.space_group_name_H-M   'P 1'
#
loop_
_entity.id
_entity.type
_entity.pdbx_description
1 polymer ?
#
loop_
_entity_poly.entity_id
_entity_poly.type
_entity_poly.pdbx_seq_one_letter_code
_entity_poly.pdbx_strand_id
1 'polypeptide(L)'
;MEAVTKRVGPRSGEIWCGVHFLIFSVYDHPVFWRSLRFCLKSCKIQDEKELAPHFADNCCEADHIRKEQAAVSQVTKRALEQSLKNLLLKKPLTKITINDIAEDCGINRMTFYYHFKDIYDLVEWSCLEDAKRALDEKKTYETWQQGFLQIFEAVQDNKPFILNVYRCVHREQVEKYLRPLVDRLLLDVINEEVGEMKVRDEDKQFIAQIYSYIFIGLMLDWIKDDMREDPQQIVDRLARLIKGSVSAALSRFQF
;
A
#
# COMPACT_ATOMS: atom_id res chain seq x y z
N MET A 1 33.87 16.27 57.24
CA MET A 1 34.50 15.61 56.10
C MET A 1 33.43 15.38 55.06
N GLU A 2 33.20 16.36 54.20
CA GLU A 2 32.19 16.37 53.15
C GLU A 2 32.75 15.72 51.88
N ALA A 3 32.07 14.72 51.34
CA ALA A 3 32.38 14.11 50.08
C ALA A 3 31.57 14.81 48.97
N VAL A 4 32.24 15.58 48.14
CA VAL A 4 31.69 16.26 46.97
C VAL A 4 31.54 15.23 45.85
N THR A 5 30.31 14.81 45.56
CA THR A 5 29.95 14.04 44.38
C THR A 5 29.80 14.99 43.19
N LYS A 6 30.78 15.00 42.29
CA LYS A 6 30.66 15.64 40.97
C LYS A 6 29.66 14.85 40.11
N ARG A 7 28.49 15.43 39.82
CA ARG A 7 27.60 15.00 38.74
C ARG A 7 28.26 15.37 37.40
N VAL A 8 28.64 14.37 36.64
CA VAL A 8 29.02 14.53 35.23
C VAL A 8 27.70 14.52 34.44
N GLY A 9 27.33 15.66 33.87
CA GLY A 9 26.16 15.76 32.96
C GLY A 9 26.46 15.07 31.62
N PRO A 10 25.42 14.56 30.92
CA PRO A 10 25.64 13.91 29.63
C PRO A 10 26.16 14.89 28.58
N ARG A 11 27.11 14.42 27.78
CA ARG A 11 27.72 15.19 26.67
C ARG A 11 26.65 15.52 25.64
N SER A 12 26.63 16.76 25.15
CA SER A 12 25.67 17.39 24.27
C SER A 12 25.41 16.72 22.91
N GLY A 13 26.10 15.63 22.58
CA GLY A 13 25.96 14.88 21.33
C GLY A 13 24.86 13.80 21.34
N GLU A 14 24.52 13.23 22.51
CA GLU A 14 23.56 12.11 22.57
C GLU A 14 22.09 12.53 22.61
N ILE A 15 21.79 13.77 23.01
CA ILE A 15 20.41 14.28 23.06
C ILE A 15 19.87 14.59 21.66
N TRP A 16 20.74 14.86 20.67
CA TRP A 16 20.34 15.22 19.31
C TRP A 16 19.84 14.03 18.47
N CYS A 17 20.35 12.84 18.73
CA CYS A 17 19.99 11.64 17.96
C CYS A 17 18.53 11.20 18.23
N GLY A 18 18.03 11.36 19.46
CA GLY A 18 16.67 10.96 19.84
C GLY A 18 15.56 11.87 19.29
N VAL A 19 15.85 13.17 19.16
CA VAL A 19 14.88 14.16 18.66
C VAL A 19 14.76 14.06 17.13
N HIS A 20 15.85 13.73 16.43
CA HIS A 20 15.84 13.53 14.97
C HIS A 20 15.02 12.31 14.54
N PHE A 21 15.01 11.23 15.35
CA PHE A 21 14.27 10.01 15.02
C PHE A 21 12.75 10.16 15.14
N LEU A 22 12.27 11.04 16.02
CA LEU A 22 10.83 11.32 16.19
C LEU A 22 10.27 12.33 15.18
N ILE A 23 11.12 13.20 14.62
CA ILE A 23 10.69 14.31 13.75
C ILE A 23 10.48 13.84 12.30
N PHE A 24 11.26 12.85 11.81
CA PHE A 24 11.17 12.38 10.42
C PHE A 24 10.00 11.43 10.14
N SER A 25 9.33 10.92 11.16
CA SER A 25 8.22 9.97 11.00
C SER A 25 6.87 10.61 10.67
N VAL A 26 6.69 11.94 10.74
CA VAL A 26 5.34 12.52 10.74
C VAL A 26 5.04 13.61 9.70
N TYR A 27 5.98 14.39 9.14
CA TYR A 27 5.55 15.56 8.35
C TYR A 27 6.41 15.96 7.15
N ASP A 28 5.80 15.77 5.98
CA ASP A 28 6.08 16.50 4.73
C ASP A 28 5.16 17.74 4.66
N HIS A 29 5.30 18.71 5.60
CA HIS A 29 4.46 19.91 5.58
C HIS A 29 5.30 21.20 5.63
N PRO A 30 4.99 22.23 4.78
CA PRO A 30 5.76 23.48 4.66
C PRO A 30 5.88 24.31 5.95
N VAL A 31 5.00 24.10 6.93
CA VAL A 31 5.02 24.78 8.25
C VAL A 31 6.22 24.34 9.10
N PHE A 32 6.73 23.12 8.88
CA PHE A 32 7.86 22.57 9.63
C PHE A 32 9.17 23.34 9.36
N TRP A 33 9.45 23.66 8.11
CA TRP A 33 10.64 24.43 7.72
C TRP A 33 10.65 25.85 8.25
N ARG A 34 9.49 26.44 8.49
CA ARG A 34 9.38 27.76 9.13
C ARG A 34 9.74 27.73 10.61
N SER A 35 9.36 26.67 11.34
CA SER A 35 9.69 26.48 12.76
C SER A 35 11.15 26.15 12.98
N LEU A 36 11.77 25.37 12.08
CA LEU A 36 13.20 25.04 12.15
C LEU A 36 14.08 26.28 11.96
N ARG A 37 13.74 27.17 11.03
CA ARG A 37 14.42 28.47 10.83
C ARG A 37 14.33 29.40 12.05
N PHE A 38 13.23 29.29 12.79
CA PHE A 38 13.09 30.08 14.03
C PHE A 38 13.94 29.54 15.16
N CYS A 39 14.08 28.22 15.27
CA CYS A 39 14.91 27.56 16.28
C CYS A 39 16.41 27.79 16.04
N LEU A 40 16.87 27.72 14.78
CA LEU A 40 18.27 27.99 14.40
C LEU A 40 18.68 29.44 14.65
N LYS A 41 17.77 30.41 14.48
CA LYS A 41 18.01 31.82 14.83
C LYS A 41 18.17 32.04 16.34
N SER A 42 17.53 31.21 17.17
CA SER A 42 17.62 31.31 18.63
C SER A 42 18.93 30.76 19.20
N CYS A 43 19.63 29.87 18.47
CA CYS A 43 20.85 29.20 18.93
C CYS A 43 22.17 29.92 18.61
N LYS A 44 22.15 31.14 18.06
CA LYS A 44 23.36 31.97 17.78
C LYS A 44 24.51 31.21 17.10
N ILE A 45 24.23 30.31 16.16
CA ILE A 45 25.26 29.66 15.34
C ILE A 45 25.53 30.59 14.14
N GLN A 46 26.71 31.23 14.14
CA GLN A 46 27.09 32.29 13.20
C GLN A 46 27.76 31.80 11.91
N ASP A 47 28.01 30.50 11.72
CA ASP A 47 28.68 29.98 10.52
C ASP A 47 27.87 28.88 9.83
N GLU A 48 27.03 29.30 8.88
CA GLU A 48 26.27 28.38 7.97
C GLU A 48 27.18 27.65 6.95
N LYS A 49 28.42 28.08 6.77
CA LYS A 49 29.28 27.56 5.69
C LYS A 49 30.15 26.35 6.06
N GLU A 50 30.41 26.10 7.33
CA GLU A 50 31.19 24.91 7.77
C GLU A 50 30.34 23.67 8.09
N LEU A 51 29.03 23.82 8.33
CA LEU A 51 28.11 22.72 8.67
C LEU A 51 27.45 22.05 7.45
N ALA A 52 27.37 22.75 6.34
CA ALA A 52 26.66 22.27 5.16
C ALA A 52 27.19 20.97 4.53
N PRO A 53 28.48 20.75 4.36
CA PRO A 53 28.99 19.53 3.73
C PRO A 53 28.79 18.27 4.58
N HIS A 54 29.01 18.36 5.90
CA HIS A 54 28.89 17.21 6.80
C HIS A 54 27.43 16.75 7.02
N PHE A 55 26.46 17.67 6.91
CA PHE A 55 25.04 17.32 7.02
C PHE A 55 24.49 16.72 5.73
N ALA A 56 24.96 17.17 4.57
CA ALA A 56 24.55 16.62 3.27
C ALA A 56 25.00 15.18 3.10
N ASP A 57 26.24 14.86 3.46
CA ASP A 57 26.80 13.51 3.35
C ASP A 57 26.10 12.51 4.29
N ASN A 58 25.83 12.90 5.54
CA ASN A 58 25.11 12.06 6.49
C ASN A 58 23.63 11.82 6.10
N CYS A 59 22.96 12.80 5.46
CA CYS A 59 21.61 12.61 4.95
C CYS A 59 21.58 11.63 3.78
N CYS A 60 22.51 11.71 2.84
CA CYS A 60 22.60 10.80 1.71
C CYS A 60 22.88 9.36 2.16
N GLU A 61 23.74 9.17 3.14
CA GLU A 61 24.07 7.84 3.67
C GLU A 61 22.90 7.23 4.46
N ALA A 62 22.19 8.02 5.27
CA ALA A 62 20.99 7.59 5.97
C ALA A 62 19.85 7.22 5.01
N ASP A 63 19.67 7.96 3.91
CA ASP A 63 18.69 7.64 2.88
C ASP A 63 19.07 6.38 2.08
N HIS A 64 20.34 6.15 1.83
CA HIS A 64 20.82 4.93 1.18
C HIS A 64 20.58 3.70 2.06
N ILE A 65 20.96 3.75 3.34
CA ILE A 65 20.71 2.67 4.31
C ILE A 65 19.22 2.38 4.44
N ARG A 66 18.37 3.42 4.48
CA ARG A 66 16.91 3.25 4.55
C ARG A 66 16.35 2.57 3.30
N LYS A 67 16.84 2.94 2.11
CA LYS A 67 16.43 2.29 0.84
C LYS A 67 16.87 0.83 0.79
N GLU A 68 18.07 0.52 1.24
CA GLU A 68 18.55 -0.87 1.33
C GLU A 68 17.74 -1.71 2.32
N GLN A 69 17.46 -1.17 3.51
CA GLN A 69 16.61 -1.85 4.50
C GLN A 69 15.18 -2.08 3.97
N ALA A 70 14.62 -1.10 3.26
CA ALA A 70 13.32 -1.25 2.62
C ALA A 70 13.35 -2.32 1.52
N ALA A 71 14.41 -2.38 0.71
CA ALA A 71 14.58 -3.39 -0.32
C ALA A 71 14.71 -4.81 0.26
N VAL A 72 15.52 -5.00 1.30
CA VAL A 72 15.67 -6.28 2.02
C VAL A 72 14.34 -6.71 2.65
N SER A 73 13.61 -5.76 3.25
CA SER A 73 12.27 -6.00 3.80
C SER A 73 11.29 -6.50 2.73
N GLN A 74 11.30 -5.93 1.54
CA GLN A 74 10.44 -6.36 0.42
C GLN A 74 10.82 -7.74 -0.10
N VAL A 75 12.12 -8.06 -0.20
CA VAL A 75 12.59 -9.39 -0.61
C VAL A 75 12.09 -10.46 0.37
N THR A 76 12.20 -10.20 1.68
CA THR A 76 11.71 -11.14 2.71
C THR A 76 10.20 -11.32 2.64
N LYS A 77 9.42 -10.25 2.49
CA LYS A 77 7.97 -10.32 2.33
C LYS A 77 7.55 -11.18 1.13
N ARG A 78 8.24 -11.01 -0.01
CA ARG A 78 7.99 -11.82 -1.23
C ARG A 78 8.35 -13.28 -1.03
N ALA A 79 9.42 -13.59 -0.31
CA ALA A 79 9.77 -14.98 0.02
C ALA A 79 8.68 -15.63 0.87
N LEU A 80 8.16 -14.92 1.89
CA LEU A 80 7.05 -15.37 2.72
C LEU A 80 5.76 -15.58 1.91
N GLU A 81 5.44 -14.66 0.99
CA GLU A 81 4.32 -14.79 0.05
C GLU A 81 4.45 -16.06 -0.80
N GLN A 82 5.62 -16.26 -1.41
CA GLN A 82 5.85 -17.42 -2.28
C GLN A 82 5.73 -18.73 -1.51
N SER A 83 6.27 -18.80 -0.29
CA SER A 83 6.13 -19.96 0.58
C SER A 83 4.66 -20.22 0.93
N LEU A 84 3.91 -19.19 1.31
CA LEU A 84 2.48 -19.33 1.58
C LEU A 84 1.74 -19.89 0.34
N LYS A 85 1.98 -19.33 -0.85
CA LYS A 85 1.38 -19.82 -2.11
C LYS A 85 1.73 -21.29 -2.39
N ASN A 86 2.98 -21.69 -2.18
CA ASN A 86 3.44 -23.08 -2.35
C ASN A 86 2.77 -24.04 -1.35
N LEU A 87 2.62 -23.62 -0.10
CA LEU A 87 1.97 -24.43 0.94
C LEU A 87 0.47 -24.58 0.68
N LEU A 88 -0.19 -23.56 0.13
CA LEU A 88 -1.61 -23.60 -0.23
C LEU A 88 -1.94 -24.55 -1.38
N LEU A 89 -0.96 -24.93 -2.19
CA LEU A 89 -1.12 -26.01 -3.17
C LEU A 89 -1.19 -27.39 -2.50
N LYS A 90 -0.66 -27.54 -1.27
CA LYS A 90 -0.53 -28.82 -0.56
C LYS A 90 -1.58 -29.00 0.54
N LYS A 91 -1.98 -27.91 1.19
CA LYS A 91 -2.93 -27.97 2.33
C LYS A 91 -3.74 -26.68 2.44
N PRO A 92 -4.97 -26.72 2.99
CA PRO A 92 -5.80 -25.55 3.14
C PRO A 92 -5.20 -24.54 4.13
N LEU A 93 -5.53 -23.25 3.97
CA LEU A 93 -5.03 -22.13 4.79
C LEU A 93 -5.20 -22.39 6.31
N THR A 94 -6.32 -22.99 6.71
CA THR A 94 -6.62 -23.30 8.12
C THR A 94 -5.66 -24.31 8.76
N LYS A 95 -4.88 -25.04 7.95
CA LYS A 95 -3.87 -26.02 8.40
C LYS A 95 -2.43 -25.52 8.23
N ILE A 96 -2.24 -24.32 7.71
CA ILE A 96 -0.91 -23.71 7.57
C ILE A 96 -0.59 -22.95 8.85
N THR A 97 0.61 -23.18 9.38
CA THR A 97 1.14 -22.46 10.55
C THR A 97 2.26 -21.51 10.15
N ILE A 98 2.55 -20.52 11.01
CA ILE A 98 3.71 -19.63 10.80
C ILE A 98 5.02 -20.43 10.79
N ASN A 99 5.09 -21.53 11.54
CA ASN A 99 6.26 -22.40 11.53
C ASN A 99 6.45 -23.07 10.16
N ASP A 100 5.37 -23.56 9.55
CA ASP A 100 5.44 -24.15 8.21
C ASP A 100 6.01 -23.16 7.18
N ILE A 101 5.56 -21.89 7.24
CA ILE A 101 6.02 -20.83 6.34
C ILE A 101 7.49 -20.50 6.61
N ALA A 102 7.85 -20.35 7.89
CA ALA A 102 9.22 -20.01 8.28
C ALA A 102 10.23 -21.13 7.89
N GLU A 103 9.85 -22.38 8.07
CA GLU A 103 10.66 -23.54 7.68
C GLU A 103 10.82 -23.63 6.16
N ASP A 104 9.74 -23.46 5.40
CA ASP A 104 9.77 -23.48 3.92
C ASP A 104 10.62 -22.34 3.34
N CYS A 105 10.65 -21.17 4.00
CA CYS A 105 11.50 -20.03 3.64
C CYS A 105 12.94 -20.14 4.14
N GLY A 106 13.25 -21.05 5.07
CA GLY A 106 14.54 -21.15 5.74
C GLY A 106 14.84 -19.96 6.67
N ILE A 107 13.81 -19.31 7.25
CA ILE A 107 13.95 -18.17 8.15
C ILE A 107 13.48 -18.49 9.56
N ASN A 108 13.85 -17.63 10.52
CA ASN A 108 13.35 -17.73 11.88
C ASN A 108 11.89 -17.22 11.96
N ARG A 109 11.06 -17.87 12.79
CA ARG A 109 9.69 -17.41 13.11
C ARG A 109 9.63 -15.94 13.56
N MET A 110 10.65 -15.45 14.27
CA MET A 110 10.70 -14.04 14.68
C MET A 110 10.80 -13.10 13.48
N THR A 111 11.46 -13.51 12.40
CA THR A 111 11.53 -12.75 11.15
C THR A 111 10.15 -12.61 10.52
N PHE A 112 9.28 -13.63 10.60
CA PHE A 112 7.89 -13.50 10.17
C PHE A 112 7.18 -12.39 10.94
N TYR A 113 7.25 -12.40 12.28
CA TYR A 113 6.57 -11.42 13.13
C TYR A 113 7.12 -10.00 13.00
N TYR A 114 8.34 -9.85 12.49
CA TYR A 114 8.87 -8.53 12.14
C TYR A 114 8.13 -7.89 10.97
N HIS A 115 7.58 -8.70 10.05
CA HIS A 115 6.91 -8.24 8.84
C HIS A 115 5.39 -8.33 8.89
N PHE A 116 4.84 -9.34 9.56
CA PHE A 116 3.41 -9.63 9.57
C PHE A 116 2.94 -10.04 10.97
N LYS A 117 1.78 -9.56 11.33
CA LYS A 117 1.14 -9.86 12.62
C LYS A 117 0.71 -11.34 12.70
N ASP A 118 0.14 -11.84 11.63
CA ASP A 118 -0.35 -13.23 11.50
C ASP A 118 -0.39 -13.63 10.01
N ILE A 119 -0.86 -14.87 9.74
CA ILE A 119 -0.96 -15.39 8.37
C ILE A 119 -1.98 -14.59 7.54
N TYR A 120 -3.03 -14.08 8.15
CA TYR A 120 -4.06 -13.32 7.42
C TYR A 120 -3.53 -11.95 6.98
N ASP A 121 -2.66 -11.32 7.78
CA ASP A 121 -1.95 -10.09 7.41
C ASP A 121 -1.02 -10.34 6.20
N LEU A 122 -0.33 -11.49 6.15
CA LEU A 122 0.45 -11.90 4.96
C LEU A 122 -0.46 -12.15 3.75
N VAL A 123 -1.60 -12.81 3.93
CA VAL A 123 -2.59 -13.03 2.86
C VAL A 123 -3.08 -11.70 2.29
N GLU A 124 -3.47 -10.77 3.17
CA GLU A 124 -3.92 -9.44 2.80
C GLU A 124 -2.86 -8.70 1.97
N TRP A 125 -1.64 -8.65 2.48
CA TRP A 125 -0.52 -8.03 1.79
C TRP A 125 -0.27 -8.67 0.41
N SER A 126 -0.33 -10.01 0.31
CA SER A 126 -0.16 -10.73 -0.96
C SER A 126 -1.22 -10.37 -1.99
N CYS A 127 -2.49 -10.33 -1.58
CA CYS A 127 -3.60 -9.96 -2.47
C CYS A 127 -3.45 -8.51 -2.97
N LEU A 128 -3.08 -7.59 -2.08
CA LEU A 128 -2.88 -6.18 -2.44
C LEU A 128 -1.69 -5.98 -3.39
N GLU A 129 -0.58 -6.69 -3.17
CA GLU A 129 0.59 -6.61 -4.06
C GLU A 129 0.32 -7.23 -5.43
N ASP A 130 -0.41 -8.35 -5.51
CA ASP A 130 -0.83 -8.94 -6.78
C ASP A 130 -1.75 -7.98 -7.55
N ALA A 131 -2.71 -7.37 -6.87
CA ALA A 131 -3.62 -6.39 -7.47
C ALA A 131 -2.87 -5.11 -7.94
N LYS A 132 -1.94 -4.59 -7.15
CA LYS A 132 -1.10 -3.44 -7.56
C LYS A 132 -0.29 -3.76 -8.81
N ARG A 133 0.37 -4.92 -8.86
CA ARG A 133 1.15 -5.36 -10.03
C ARG A 133 0.29 -5.46 -11.28
N ALA A 134 -0.92 -5.99 -11.16
CA ALA A 134 -1.86 -6.08 -12.28
C ALA A 134 -2.30 -4.70 -12.81
N LEU A 135 -2.25 -3.66 -11.97
CA LEU A 135 -2.80 -2.32 -12.27
C LEU A 135 -1.73 -1.28 -12.62
N ASP A 136 -0.43 -1.56 -12.41
CA ASP A 136 0.63 -0.54 -12.45
C ASP A 136 0.77 0.18 -13.80
N GLU A 137 0.25 -0.40 -14.89
CA GLU A 137 0.41 0.14 -16.25
C GLU A 137 -0.89 0.67 -16.89
N LYS A 138 -2.08 0.53 -16.25
CA LYS A 138 -3.40 0.73 -16.91
C LYS A 138 -4.36 1.58 -16.08
N LYS A 139 -4.05 2.86 -15.91
CA LYS A 139 -4.81 3.80 -15.05
C LYS A 139 -5.63 4.85 -15.79
N THR A 140 -5.78 4.75 -17.11
CA THR A 140 -6.48 5.76 -17.91
C THR A 140 -7.90 5.32 -18.22
N TYR A 141 -8.78 6.30 -18.50
CA TYR A 141 -10.16 6.02 -18.93
C TYR A 141 -10.22 5.14 -20.19
N GLU A 142 -9.33 5.34 -21.12
CA GLU A 142 -9.27 4.55 -22.37
C GLU A 142 -8.81 3.10 -22.14
N THR A 143 -8.11 2.84 -21.02
CA THR A 143 -7.50 1.53 -20.73
C THR A 143 -8.13 0.80 -19.55
N TRP A 144 -9.19 1.35 -18.92
CA TRP A 144 -9.79 0.73 -17.73
C TRP A 144 -10.29 -0.71 -17.98
N GLN A 145 -10.82 -1.00 -19.18
CA GLN A 145 -11.26 -2.36 -19.54
C GLN A 145 -10.08 -3.33 -19.51
N GLN A 146 -8.94 -2.92 -20.07
CA GLN A 146 -7.73 -3.72 -20.06
C GLN A 146 -7.18 -3.91 -18.64
N GLY A 147 -7.17 -2.84 -17.84
CA GLY A 147 -6.79 -2.91 -16.43
C GLY A 147 -7.69 -3.85 -15.63
N PHE A 148 -9.00 -3.79 -15.87
CA PHE A 148 -9.95 -4.65 -15.20
C PHE A 148 -9.80 -6.12 -15.63
N LEU A 149 -9.60 -6.38 -16.93
CA LEU A 149 -9.30 -7.71 -17.43
C LEU A 149 -8.02 -8.29 -16.81
N GLN A 150 -6.95 -7.50 -16.73
CA GLN A 150 -5.69 -7.92 -16.11
C GLN A 150 -5.85 -8.31 -14.64
N ILE A 151 -6.74 -7.64 -13.89
CA ILE A 151 -7.04 -8.05 -12.51
C ILE A 151 -7.71 -9.43 -12.51
N PHE A 152 -8.70 -9.67 -13.38
CA PHE A 152 -9.34 -10.98 -13.49
C PHE A 152 -8.34 -12.08 -13.86
N GLU A 153 -7.46 -11.82 -14.84
CA GLU A 153 -6.41 -12.74 -15.27
C GLU A 153 -5.44 -13.04 -14.12
N ALA A 154 -4.96 -12.02 -13.40
CA ALA A 154 -4.07 -12.18 -12.26
C ALA A 154 -4.72 -12.99 -11.12
N VAL A 155 -6.02 -12.80 -10.88
CA VAL A 155 -6.80 -13.60 -9.92
C VAL A 155 -6.93 -15.04 -10.41
N GLN A 156 -7.17 -15.25 -11.71
CA GLN A 156 -7.30 -16.58 -12.32
C GLN A 156 -5.98 -17.35 -12.30
N ASP A 157 -4.86 -16.70 -12.58
CA ASP A 157 -3.52 -17.29 -12.53
C ASP A 157 -3.17 -17.79 -11.12
N ASN A 158 -3.71 -17.12 -10.10
CA ASN A 158 -3.55 -17.49 -8.70
C ASN A 158 -4.77 -18.26 -8.12
N LYS A 159 -5.61 -18.86 -8.96
CA LYS A 159 -6.87 -19.50 -8.58
C LYS A 159 -6.79 -20.39 -7.33
N PRO A 160 -5.84 -21.33 -7.17
CA PRO A 160 -5.76 -22.18 -5.96
C PRO A 160 -5.57 -21.35 -4.68
N PHE A 161 -4.74 -20.31 -4.73
CA PHE A 161 -4.51 -19.38 -3.63
C PHE A 161 -5.79 -18.60 -3.30
N ILE A 162 -6.37 -17.96 -4.29
CA ILE A 162 -7.56 -17.09 -4.14
C ILE A 162 -8.76 -17.89 -3.60
N LEU A 163 -9.02 -19.09 -4.13
CA LEU A 163 -10.13 -19.93 -3.65
C LEU A 163 -9.93 -20.39 -2.21
N ASN A 164 -8.69 -20.74 -1.81
CA ASN A 164 -8.38 -21.08 -0.42
C ASN A 164 -8.62 -19.88 0.51
N VAL A 165 -8.15 -18.70 0.12
CA VAL A 165 -8.36 -17.45 0.88
C VAL A 165 -9.85 -17.14 0.97
N TYR A 166 -10.58 -17.14 -0.15
CA TYR A 166 -12.01 -16.81 -0.20
C TYR A 166 -12.87 -17.72 0.69
N ARG A 167 -12.50 -19.01 0.83
CA ARG A 167 -13.19 -19.97 1.70
C ARG A 167 -12.91 -19.76 3.19
N CYS A 168 -11.79 -19.12 3.53
CA CYS A 168 -11.33 -18.95 4.92
C CYS A 168 -11.54 -17.54 5.47
N VAL A 169 -11.74 -16.54 4.60
CA VAL A 169 -11.90 -15.13 4.96
C VAL A 169 -13.31 -14.67 4.63
N HIS A 170 -13.95 -13.95 5.57
CA HIS A 170 -15.30 -13.42 5.31
C HIS A 170 -15.29 -12.41 4.16
N ARG A 171 -16.30 -12.46 3.30
CA ARG A 171 -16.48 -11.56 2.13
C ARG A 171 -16.28 -10.09 2.51
N GLU A 172 -16.85 -9.64 3.62
CA GLU A 172 -16.74 -8.26 4.12
C GLU A 172 -15.28 -7.83 4.35
N GLN A 173 -14.44 -8.75 4.80
CA GLN A 173 -13.03 -8.49 5.04
C GLN A 173 -12.27 -8.34 3.72
N VAL A 174 -12.56 -9.18 2.73
CA VAL A 174 -11.99 -9.06 1.37
C VAL A 174 -12.42 -7.73 0.74
N GLU A 175 -13.70 -7.37 0.83
CA GLU A 175 -14.21 -6.09 0.32
C GLU A 175 -13.54 -4.89 0.98
N LYS A 176 -13.35 -4.93 2.30
CA LYS A 176 -12.67 -3.86 3.05
C LYS A 176 -11.26 -3.57 2.54
N TYR A 177 -10.52 -4.60 2.12
CA TYR A 177 -9.16 -4.45 1.63
C TYR A 177 -9.10 -4.03 0.16
N LEU A 178 -9.98 -4.58 -0.68
CA LEU A 178 -10.01 -4.24 -2.10
C LEU A 178 -10.56 -2.84 -2.37
N ARG A 179 -11.53 -2.39 -1.58
CA ARG A 179 -12.25 -1.13 -1.79
C ARG A 179 -11.33 0.09 -1.92
N PRO A 180 -10.38 0.38 -1.00
CA PRO A 180 -9.54 1.57 -1.13
C PRO A 180 -8.68 1.57 -2.40
N LEU A 181 -8.30 0.38 -2.88
CA LEU A 181 -7.52 0.22 -4.10
C LEU A 181 -8.38 0.51 -5.34
N VAL A 182 -9.55 -0.10 -5.41
CA VAL A 182 -10.49 0.06 -6.53
C VAL A 182 -11.03 1.50 -6.58
N ASP A 183 -11.40 2.07 -5.42
CA ASP A 183 -11.88 3.47 -5.32
C ASP A 183 -10.83 4.45 -5.88
N ARG A 184 -9.56 4.27 -5.54
CA ARG A 184 -8.47 5.12 -6.05
C ARG A 184 -8.33 5.02 -7.56
N LEU A 185 -8.36 3.80 -8.12
CA LEU A 185 -8.27 3.59 -9.57
C LEU A 185 -9.43 4.21 -10.32
N LEU A 186 -10.64 4.02 -9.80
CA LEU A 186 -11.83 4.61 -10.40
C LEU A 186 -11.84 6.13 -10.27
N LEU A 187 -11.32 6.67 -9.16
CA LEU A 187 -11.19 8.10 -8.98
C LEU A 187 -10.19 8.71 -9.98
N ASP A 188 -9.09 8.03 -10.27
CA ASP A 188 -8.13 8.44 -11.30
C ASP A 188 -8.80 8.50 -12.69
N VAL A 189 -9.55 7.45 -13.06
CA VAL A 189 -10.34 7.40 -14.30
C VAL A 189 -11.41 8.52 -14.36
N ILE A 190 -12.11 8.76 -13.26
CA ILE A 190 -13.13 9.82 -13.17
C ILE A 190 -12.51 11.21 -13.28
N ASN A 191 -11.35 11.44 -12.68
CA ASN A 191 -10.64 12.71 -12.77
C ASN A 191 -10.12 12.99 -14.19
N GLU A 192 -9.78 11.95 -14.94
CA GLU A 192 -9.42 12.08 -16.36
C GLU A 192 -10.66 12.42 -17.21
N GLU A 193 -11.79 11.73 -17.00
CA GLU A 193 -13.02 11.93 -17.75
C GLU A 193 -13.71 13.27 -17.44
N VAL A 194 -13.53 13.80 -16.23
CA VAL A 194 -14.15 15.08 -15.83
C VAL A 194 -13.71 16.25 -16.70
N GLY A 195 -12.48 16.24 -17.22
CA GLY A 195 -11.94 17.27 -18.11
C GLY A 195 -12.14 18.68 -17.54
N GLU A 196 -12.88 19.54 -18.28
CA GLU A 196 -13.21 20.91 -17.90
C GLU A 196 -14.52 21.04 -17.10
N MET A 197 -15.25 19.94 -16.84
CA MET A 197 -16.50 19.97 -16.08
C MET A 197 -16.23 20.34 -14.62
N LYS A 198 -17.07 21.21 -14.08
CA LYS A 198 -17.00 21.61 -12.66
C LYS A 198 -17.86 20.63 -11.83
N VAL A 199 -17.22 19.65 -11.23
CA VAL A 199 -17.85 18.66 -10.35
C VAL A 199 -17.13 18.66 -9.01
N ARG A 200 -17.88 18.63 -7.90
CA ARG A 200 -17.31 18.62 -6.56
C ARG A 200 -16.55 17.32 -6.31
N ASP A 201 -15.50 17.39 -5.51
CA ASP A 201 -14.70 16.19 -5.19
C ASP A 201 -15.51 15.15 -4.43
N GLU A 202 -16.45 15.54 -3.58
CA GLU A 202 -17.39 14.64 -2.89
C GLU A 202 -18.28 13.85 -3.87
N ASP A 203 -18.74 14.50 -4.96
CA ASP A 203 -19.56 13.85 -5.99
C ASP A 203 -18.73 12.89 -6.84
N LYS A 204 -17.49 13.26 -7.18
CA LYS A 204 -16.54 12.35 -7.87
C LYS A 204 -16.26 11.11 -7.02
N GLN A 205 -16.01 11.29 -5.71
CA GLN A 205 -15.80 10.18 -4.77
C GLN A 205 -17.03 9.29 -4.68
N PHE A 206 -18.22 9.87 -4.63
CA PHE A 206 -19.48 9.11 -4.62
C PHE A 206 -19.66 8.29 -5.90
N ILE A 207 -19.40 8.87 -7.07
CA ILE A 207 -19.44 8.16 -8.36
C ILE A 207 -18.42 7.00 -8.35
N ALA A 208 -17.18 7.24 -7.94
CA ALA A 208 -16.15 6.20 -7.81
C ALA A 208 -16.63 5.06 -6.91
N GLN A 209 -17.20 5.38 -5.76
CA GLN A 209 -17.71 4.41 -4.81
C GLN A 209 -18.83 3.52 -5.42
N ILE A 210 -19.75 4.08 -6.18
CA ILE A 210 -20.82 3.30 -6.83
C ILE A 210 -20.23 2.30 -7.82
N TYR A 211 -19.30 2.74 -8.68
CA TYR A 211 -18.65 1.83 -9.63
C TYR A 211 -17.79 0.78 -8.92
N SER A 212 -17.17 1.13 -7.80
CA SER A 212 -16.42 0.21 -6.95
C SER A 212 -17.28 -0.97 -6.47
N TYR A 213 -18.51 -0.71 -6.03
CA TYR A 213 -19.46 -1.78 -5.67
C TYR A 213 -19.74 -2.74 -6.83
N ILE A 214 -19.87 -2.22 -8.05
CA ILE A 214 -20.10 -3.04 -9.24
C ILE A 214 -18.89 -3.93 -9.51
N PHE A 215 -17.68 -3.35 -9.56
CA PHE A 215 -16.43 -4.08 -9.87
C PHE A 215 -16.11 -5.14 -8.83
N ILE A 216 -16.14 -4.77 -7.55
CA ILE A 216 -15.84 -5.70 -6.45
C ILE A 216 -16.91 -6.79 -6.37
N GLY A 217 -18.20 -6.43 -6.52
CA GLY A 217 -19.29 -7.38 -6.51
C GLY A 217 -19.15 -8.44 -7.58
N LEU A 218 -18.93 -8.03 -8.83
CA LEU A 218 -18.72 -8.95 -9.95
C LEU A 218 -17.52 -9.88 -9.75
N MET A 219 -16.39 -9.32 -9.29
CA MET A 219 -15.18 -10.10 -9.02
C MET A 219 -15.42 -11.16 -7.95
N LEU A 220 -16.04 -10.79 -6.82
CA LEU A 220 -16.28 -11.72 -5.73
C LEU A 220 -17.32 -12.79 -6.06
N ASP A 221 -18.35 -12.44 -6.83
CA ASP A 221 -19.32 -13.41 -7.30
C ASP A 221 -18.70 -14.40 -8.30
N TRP A 222 -17.86 -13.92 -9.21
CA TRP A 222 -17.09 -14.77 -10.13
C TRP A 222 -16.13 -15.72 -9.38
N ILE A 223 -15.43 -15.25 -8.34
CA ILE A 223 -14.58 -16.09 -7.48
C ILE A 223 -15.44 -17.15 -6.78
N LYS A 224 -16.60 -16.75 -6.23
CA LYS A 224 -17.54 -17.66 -5.57
C LYS A 224 -18.02 -18.77 -6.49
N ASP A 225 -18.24 -18.45 -7.76
CA ASP A 225 -18.68 -19.40 -8.78
C ASP A 225 -17.52 -20.19 -9.43
N ASP A 226 -16.40 -20.28 -8.71
CA ASP A 226 -15.21 -21.05 -9.09
C ASP A 226 -14.56 -20.55 -10.39
N MET A 227 -14.70 -19.24 -10.68
CA MET A 227 -14.09 -18.58 -11.84
C MET A 227 -14.41 -19.30 -13.17
N ARG A 228 -15.68 -19.66 -13.37
CA ARG A 228 -16.12 -20.46 -14.53
C ARG A 228 -16.32 -19.64 -15.80
N GLU A 229 -16.81 -18.40 -15.66
CA GLU A 229 -17.03 -17.51 -16.79
C GLU A 229 -15.70 -16.94 -17.26
N ASP A 230 -15.55 -16.79 -18.57
CA ASP A 230 -14.38 -16.18 -19.18
C ASP A 230 -14.29 -14.68 -18.79
N PRO A 231 -13.15 -14.24 -18.20
CA PRO A 231 -12.94 -12.85 -17.81
C PRO A 231 -13.23 -11.83 -18.91
N GLN A 232 -12.83 -12.12 -20.15
CA GLN A 232 -13.06 -11.22 -21.28
C GLN A 232 -14.56 -10.98 -21.51
N GLN A 233 -15.39 -12.02 -21.39
CA GLN A 233 -16.84 -11.89 -21.57
C GLN A 233 -17.47 -11.03 -20.48
N ILE A 234 -17.00 -11.16 -19.22
CA ILE A 234 -17.48 -10.34 -18.10
C ILE A 234 -17.15 -8.87 -18.38
N VAL A 235 -15.90 -8.60 -18.75
CA VAL A 235 -15.41 -7.24 -19.02
C VAL A 235 -16.14 -6.62 -20.22
N ASP A 236 -16.34 -7.37 -21.31
CA ASP A 236 -17.03 -6.88 -22.51
C ASP A 236 -18.51 -6.55 -22.23
N ARG A 237 -19.18 -7.37 -21.42
CA ARG A 237 -20.57 -7.10 -21.00
C ARG A 237 -20.66 -5.88 -20.11
N LEU A 238 -19.74 -5.75 -19.16
CA LEU A 238 -19.65 -4.59 -18.28
C LEU A 238 -19.34 -3.32 -19.08
N ALA A 239 -18.37 -3.36 -19.98
CA ALA A 239 -17.98 -2.23 -20.81
C ALA A 239 -19.15 -1.72 -21.67
N ARG A 240 -19.96 -2.63 -22.24
CA ARG A 240 -21.18 -2.24 -22.98
C ARG A 240 -22.22 -1.57 -22.08
N LEU A 241 -22.38 -2.06 -20.86
CA LEU A 241 -23.34 -1.53 -19.90
C LEU A 241 -22.97 -0.13 -19.41
N ILE A 242 -21.69 0.10 -19.07
CA ILE A 242 -21.23 1.35 -18.48
C ILE A 242 -20.70 2.37 -19.48
N LYS A 243 -20.76 2.05 -20.79
CA LYS A 243 -20.29 2.98 -21.84
C LYS A 243 -21.02 4.33 -21.74
N GLY A 244 -20.23 5.41 -21.54
CA GLY A 244 -20.74 6.77 -21.38
C GLY A 244 -21.49 7.04 -20.07
N SER A 245 -21.65 6.04 -19.19
CA SER A 245 -22.39 6.24 -17.93
C SER A 245 -21.61 7.10 -16.93
N VAL A 246 -20.28 7.04 -16.92
CA VAL A 246 -19.42 7.89 -16.09
C VAL A 246 -19.56 9.35 -16.51
N SER A 247 -19.42 9.65 -17.80
CA SER A 247 -19.59 10.99 -18.36
C SER A 247 -21.01 11.54 -18.10
N ALA A 248 -22.03 10.71 -18.30
CA ALA A 248 -23.42 11.07 -18.00
C ALA A 248 -23.66 11.34 -16.50
N ALA A 249 -23.02 10.57 -15.61
CA ALA A 249 -23.08 10.82 -14.18
C ALA A 249 -22.42 12.16 -13.84
N LEU A 250 -21.19 12.41 -14.31
CA LEU A 250 -20.48 13.66 -14.10
C LEU A 250 -21.27 14.88 -14.56
N SER A 251 -21.90 14.80 -15.75
CA SER A 251 -22.74 15.89 -16.29
C SER A 251 -23.95 16.20 -15.40
N ARG A 252 -24.51 15.22 -14.67
CA ARG A 252 -25.63 15.45 -13.74
C ARG A 252 -25.22 16.13 -12.45
N PHE A 253 -23.96 16.03 -12.06
CA PHE A 253 -23.38 16.64 -10.85
C PHE A 253 -22.62 17.94 -11.17
N GLN A 254 -22.61 18.38 -12.42
CA GLN A 254 -21.99 19.64 -12.82
C GLN A 254 -22.76 20.85 -12.24
N PHE A 255 -22.04 21.85 -11.74
CA PHE A 255 -22.58 23.10 -11.17
C PHE A 255 -22.02 24.37 -11.82
#